data_ea10ba85c1bae95add4bc0be1b6364c4
#
_entry.id   ea10ba85c1bae95add4bc0be1b6364c4
#
_cell.length_a   1.000
_cell.length_b   1.000
_cell.length_c   1.000
_cell.angle_alpha   90.00
_cell.angle_beta   90.00
_cell.angle_gamma   90.00
#
_symmetry.space_group_name_H-M   'P 1'
#
loop_
_entity.id
_entity.type
_entity.pdbx_description
1 polymer ?
#
loop_
_entity_poly.entity_id
_entity_poly.type
_entity_poly.pdbx_seq_one_letter_code
_entity_poly.pdbx_strand_id
1 'polypeptide(L)'
;MDEQKFDMVVGARVPQDETTHRAGHAFGNALFNRIAGLLFGSEFKDIFSGYRAFSRRFVKSFPVITDGFEIETELTVHAIDLRVPVAEIPIPFGKRPEGSSSKLRTVHDGLRILWVLLLLAKEVRPFAFFACWAALGALVSIALAYPLVVTFLETGLVPRLPTAVLVMGLALLSFLGLGCGIVLDSVSRGRHEMKRLRYLAIPAPAAE
;
A
#
# COMPACT_ATOMS: atom_id res chain seq x y z
N MET A 1 17.71 31.22 5.61
CA MET A 1 17.52 29.76 5.35
C MET A 1 16.36 29.33 6.19
N ASP A 2 15.19 29.10 5.58
CA ASP A 2 14.03 28.65 6.30
C ASP A 2 14.31 27.25 6.85
N GLU A 3 14.39 27.12 8.17
CA GLU A 3 14.44 25.85 8.86
C GLU A 3 13.09 25.17 8.69
N GLN A 4 12.89 24.49 7.57
CA GLN A 4 11.71 23.66 7.37
C GLN A 4 11.74 22.56 8.42
N LYS A 5 10.82 22.64 9.38
CA LYS A 5 10.68 21.66 10.44
C LYS A 5 10.00 20.41 9.88
N PHE A 6 10.80 19.38 9.59
CA PHE A 6 10.30 18.08 9.13
C PHE A 6 9.95 17.19 10.33
N ASP A 7 8.87 16.44 10.20
CA ASP A 7 8.48 15.43 11.19
C ASP A 7 9.13 14.07 10.92
N MET A 8 9.51 13.81 9.66
CA MET A 8 10.27 12.62 9.26
C MET A 8 11.30 13.02 8.19
N VAL A 9 12.53 12.55 8.37
CA VAL A 9 13.59 12.67 7.36
C VAL A 9 14.04 11.25 7.01
N VAL A 10 14.03 10.91 5.73
CA VAL A 10 14.41 9.59 5.21
C VAL A 10 15.73 9.71 4.46
N GLY A 11 16.71 8.90 4.81
CA GLY A 11 17.93 8.73 4.05
C GLY A 11 17.69 7.83 2.84
N ALA A 12 17.46 8.41 1.66
CA ALA A 12 17.27 7.65 0.43
C ALA A 12 18.62 7.10 -0.06
N ARG A 13 18.72 5.79 -0.24
CA ARG A 13 19.96 5.11 -0.63
C ARG A 13 20.25 5.37 -2.11
N VAL A 14 21.36 6.05 -2.37
CA VAL A 14 21.87 6.25 -3.73
C VAL A 14 23.06 5.33 -3.94
N PRO A 15 23.01 4.41 -4.91
CA PRO A 15 24.13 3.51 -5.22
C PRO A 15 25.34 4.35 -5.67
N GLN A 16 26.52 4.10 -5.12
CA GLN A 16 27.76 4.74 -5.56
C GLN A 16 28.33 4.13 -6.84
N ASP A 17 28.00 2.86 -7.13
CA ASP A 17 28.43 2.13 -8.33
C ASP A 17 27.25 1.40 -8.98
N GLU A 18 27.18 1.39 -10.32
CA GLU A 18 26.17 0.66 -11.11
C GLU A 18 26.19 -0.86 -10.88
N THR A 19 27.28 -1.39 -10.39
CA THR A 19 27.46 -2.83 -10.10
C THR A 19 26.90 -3.27 -8.76
N THR A 20 26.40 -2.36 -7.94
CA THR A 20 25.99 -2.63 -6.54
C THR A 20 24.64 -3.34 -6.45
N HIS A 21 23.84 -3.33 -7.52
CA HIS A 21 22.54 -4.02 -7.57
C HIS A 21 22.59 -5.28 -8.43
N ARG A 22 22.28 -6.44 -7.85
CA ARG A 22 21.81 -7.57 -8.64
C ARG A 22 20.52 -7.13 -9.32
N ALA A 23 20.43 -7.27 -10.66
CA ALA A 23 19.32 -6.77 -11.50
C ALA A 23 17.92 -7.10 -10.96
N GLY A 24 17.72 -8.26 -10.30
CA GLY A 24 16.45 -8.64 -9.69
C GLY A 24 16.04 -7.82 -8.46
N HIS A 25 16.99 -7.35 -7.66
CA HIS A 25 16.68 -6.53 -6.48
C HIS A 25 16.34 -5.10 -6.83
N ALA A 26 17.00 -4.53 -7.85
CA ALA A 26 16.69 -3.18 -8.34
C ALA A 26 15.28 -3.12 -8.95
N PHE A 27 14.91 -4.12 -9.77
CA PHE A 27 13.58 -4.23 -10.34
C PHE A 27 12.49 -4.39 -9.27
N GLY A 28 12.72 -5.29 -8.28
CA GLY A 28 11.78 -5.48 -7.18
C GLY A 28 11.56 -4.19 -6.37
N ASN A 29 12.62 -3.49 -6.01
CA ASN A 29 12.54 -2.23 -5.27
C ASN A 29 11.81 -1.14 -6.06
N ALA A 30 12.13 -0.98 -7.36
CA ALA A 30 11.44 -0.04 -8.25
C ALA A 30 9.95 -0.37 -8.40
N LEU A 31 9.61 -1.66 -8.56
CA LEU A 31 8.23 -2.12 -8.65
C LEU A 31 7.46 -1.82 -7.37
N PHE A 32 8.02 -2.14 -6.20
CA PHE A 32 7.39 -1.88 -4.90
C PHE A 32 7.22 -0.39 -4.63
N ASN A 33 8.24 0.43 -4.92
CA ASN A 33 8.12 1.89 -4.79
C ASN A 33 7.03 2.45 -5.70
N ARG A 34 6.91 1.92 -6.94
CA ARG A 34 5.86 2.34 -7.87
C ARG A 34 4.46 1.92 -7.40
N ILE A 35 4.31 0.68 -6.91
CA ILE A 35 3.04 0.20 -6.34
C ILE A 35 2.66 1.05 -5.12
N ALA A 36 3.59 1.32 -4.22
CA ALA A 36 3.35 2.15 -3.06
C ALA A 36 3.01 3.60 -3.45
N GLY A 37 3.70 4.17 -4.46
CA GLY A 37 3.36 5.49 -5.02
C GLY A 37 1.95 5.55 -5.59
N LEU A 38 1.52 4.52 -6.33
CA LEU A 38 0.16 4.40 -6.86
C LEU A 38 -0.89 4.24 -5.75
N LEU A 39 -0.60 3.43 -4.73
CA LEU A 39 -1.53 3.15 -3.65
C LEU A 39 -1.66 4.33 -2.67
N PHE A 40 -0.56 4.99 -2.34
CA PHE A 40 -0.51 6.02 -1.30
C PHE A 40 -0.38 7.45 -1.83
N GLY A 41 -0.13 7.62 -3.15
CA GLY A 41 -0.12 8.92 -3.79
C GLY A 41 1.04 9.81 -3.38
N SER A 42 2.17 9.25 -2.99
CA SER A 42 3.39 9.97 -2.63
C SER A 42 4.59 9.48 -3.42
N GLU A 43 5.49 10.40 -3.76
CA GLU A 43 6.72 10.12 -4.51
C GLU A 43 7.89 9.83 -3.55
N PHE A 44 7.78 8.80 -2.71
CA PHE A 44 8.95 8.35 -1.95
C PHE A 44 9.91 7.57 -2.85
N LYS A 45 11.18 7.95 -2.80
CA LYS A 45 12.25 7.29 -3.58
C LYS A 45 12.71 5.98 -2.94
N ASP A 46 12.70 5.91 -1.60
CA ASP A 46 13.14 4.71 -0.87
C ASP A 46 12.29 4.44 0.39
N ILE A 47 11.15 3.76 0.19
CA ILE A 47 10.21 3.41 1.28
C ILE A 47 10.82 2.43 2.27
N PHE A 48 11.79 1.62 1.83
CA PHE A 48 12.40 0.56 2.65
C PHE A 48 13.72 1.00 3.32
N SER A 49 14.04 2.30 3.27
CA SER A 49 15.18 2.79 4.02
C SER A 49 14.88 2.78 5.51
N GLY A 50 15.71 2.08 6.28
CA GLY A 50 15.69 2.13 7.75
C GLY A 50 16.41 3.33 8.34
N TYR A 51 17.12 4.11 7.51
CA TYR A 51 17.85 5.30 7.99
C TYR A 51 16.90 6.49 8.03
N ARG A 52 16.32 6.73 9.21
CA ARG A 52 15.28 7.75 9.40
C ARG A 52 15.48 8.54 10.68
N ALA A 53 15.15 9.82 10.62
CA ALA A 53 15.04 10.68 11.79
C ALA A 53 13.59 11.14 11.95
N PHE A 54 13.13 11.26 13.18
CA PHE A 54 11.75 11.56 13.51
C PHE A 54 11.66 12.69 14.53
N SER A 55 10.63 13.54 14.40
CA SER A 55 10.26 14.44 15.46
C SER A 55 9.64 13.69 16.65
N ARG A 56 9.75 14.25 17.85
CA ARG A 56 9.09 13.73 19.05
C ARG A 56 7.58 13.60 18.85
N ARG A 57 6.97 14.55 18.14
CA ARG A 57 5.54 14.59 17.84
C ARG A 57 5.15 13.41 16.98
N PHE A 58 5.91 13.10 15.92
CA PHE A 58 5.67 11.97 15.04
C PHE A 58 5.75 10.65 15.82
N VAL A 59 6.85 10.41 16.55
CA VAL A 59 7.06 9.16 17.31
C VAL A 59 5.95 8.91 18.34
N LYS A 60 5.51 9.95 19.05
CA LYS A 60 4.44 9.81 20.05
C LYS A 60 3.05 9.61 19.45
N SER A 61 2.84 9.98 18.17
CA SER A 61 1.58 9.76 17.46
C SER A 61 1.50 8.41 16.74
N PHE A 62 2.65 7.72 16.59
CA PHE A 62 2.75 6.50 15.81
C PHE A 62 2.28 5.28 16.63
N PRO A 63 1.18 4.62 16.24
CA PRO A 63 0.77 3.37 16.84
C PRO A 63 1.52 2.22 16.17
N VAL A 64 2.53 1.66 16.81
CA VAL A 64 3.24 0.48 16.29
C VAL A 64 2.28 -0.72 16.27
N ILE A 65 2.06 -1.29 15.09
CA ILE A 65 1.15 -2.43 14.89
C ILE A 65 1.92 -3.66 14.40
N THR A 66 3.00 -3.46 13.61
CA THR A 66 3.77 -4.55 13.00
C THR A 66 5.06 -4.84 13.75
N ASP A 67 5.41 -6.14 13.81
CA ASP A 67 6.66 -6.64 14.38
C ASP A 67 7.58 -7.10 13.24
N GLY A 68 8.54 -6.29 12.82
CA GLY A 68 9.56 -6.72 11.84
C GLY A 68 9.92 -5.69 10.77
N PHE A 69 10.35 -6.17 9.61
CA PHE A 69 10.80 -5.34 8.49
C PHE A 69 9.69 -4.49 7.83
N GLU A 70 8.45 -4.71 8.20
CA GLU A 70 7.30 -3.95 7.70
C GLU A 70 7.18 -2.57 8.36
N ILE A 71 7.91 -2.34 9.46
CA ILE A 71 7.82 -1.09 10.23
C ILE A 71 8.20 0.14 9.42
N GLU A 72 9.18 0.02 8.50
CA GLU A 72 9.57 1.13 7.63
C GLU A 72 8.42 1.55 6.69
N THR A 73 7.68 0.56 6.19
CA THR A 73 6.51 0.80 5.34
C THR A 73 5.38 1.40 6.16
N GLU A 74 5.13 0.89 7.36
CA GLU A 74 4.11 1.41 8.27
C GLU A 74 4.38 2.86 8.67
N LEU A 75 5.63 3.21 9.00
CA LEU A 75 6.07 4.57 9.29
C LEU A 75 5.81 5.50 8.09
N THR A 76 6.12 5.06 6.87
CA THR A 76 5.88 5.84 5.66
C THR A 76 4.39 6.07 5.44
N VAL A 77 3.58 5.02 5.57
CA VAL A 77 2.12 5.12 5.42
C VAL A 77 1.53 6.05 6.49
N HIS A 78 2.00 5.97 7.74
CA HIS A 78 1.56 6.88 8.80
C HIS A 78 1.91 8.34 8.51
N ALA A 79 3.10 8.60 7.96
CA ALA A 79 3.49 9.96 7.54
C ALA A 79 2.59 10.51 6.43
N ILE A 80 2.22 9.66 5.46
CA ILE A 80 1.31 9.99 4.37
C ILE A 80 -0.10 10.25 4.90
N ASP A 81 -0.60 9.37 5.77
CA ASP A 81 -1.92 9.48 6.39
C ASP A 81 -2.09 10.81 7.14
N LEU A 82 -1.09 11.18 7.93
CA LEU A 82 -1.11 12.42 8.69
C LEU A 82 -0.77 13.65 7.85
N ARG A 83 -0.26 13.47 6.61
CA ARG A 83 0.24 14.55 5.75
C ARG A 83 1.25 15.43 6.47
N VAL A 84 2.18 14.79 7.18
CA VAL A 84 3.26 15.51 7.87
C VAL A 84 4.35 15.92 6.89
N PRO A 85 5.11 16.99 7.17
CA PRO A 85 6.25 17.37 6.36
C PRO A 85 7.35 16.30 6.43
N VAL A 86 7.70 15.75 5.26
CA VAL A 86 8.74 14.72 5.09
C VAL A 86 9.81 15.25 4.15
N ALA A 87 11.06 14.96 4.46
CA ALA A 87 12.19 15.19 3.56
C ALA A 87 12.91 13.87 3.24
N GLU A 88 13.44 13.76 2.03
CA GLU A 88 14.37 12.71 1.65
C GLU A 88 15.75 13.30 1.37
N ILE A 89 16.77 12.76 2.03
CA ILE A 89 18.15 13.16 1.85
C ILE A 89 18.90 12.01 1.18
N PRO A 90 19.56 12.23 0.03
CA PRO A 90 20.35 11.18 -0.59
C PRO A 90 21.55 10.82 0.29
N ILE A 91 21.67 9.55 0.64
CA ILE A 91 22.79 9.00 1.38
C ILE A 91 23.58 8.03 0.51
N PRO A 92 24.92 8.10 0.54
CA PRO A 92 25.74 7.15 -0.21
C PRO A 92 25.56 5.75 0.35
N PHE A 93 25.26 4.78 -0.53
CA PHE A 93 25.12 3.37 -0.18
C PHE A 93 26.27 2.57 -0.79
N GLY A 94 27.24 2.20 0.05
CA GLY A 94 28.41 1.42 -0.34
C GLY A 94 28.16 -0.08 -0.46
N LYS A 95 29.15 -0.79 -1.03
CA LYS A 95 29.15 -2.26 -1.06
C LYS A 95 29.20 -2.82 0.35
N ARG A 96 28.45 -3.89 0.58
CA ARG A 96 28.53 -4.64 1.85
C ARG A 96 29.92 -5.24 2.02
N PRO A 97 30.43 -5.36 3.27
CA PRO A 97 31.67 -6.07 3.54
C PRO A 97 31.63 -7.49 2.98
N GLU A 98 32.76 -7.97 2.47
CA GLU A 98 32.90 -9.36 2.00
C GLU A 98 32.57 -10.33 3.13
N GLY A 99 31.76 -11.36 2.83
CA GLY A 99 31.28 -12.34 3.82
C GLY A 99 29.89 -12.05 4.41
N SER A 100 29.28 -10.90 4.14
CA SER A 100 27.92 -10.60 4.58
C SER A 100 26.89 -11.09 3.54
N SER A 101 26.13 -12.12 3.88
CA SER A 101 25.02 -12.59 3.04
C SER A 101 23.76 -11.75 3.26
N SER A 102 23.00 -11.51 2.19
CA SER A 102 21.66 -10.92 2.33
C SER A 102 20.75 -11.90 3.08
N LYS A 103 20.20 -11.49 4.21
CA LYS A 103 19.17 -12.27 4.93
C LYS A 103 17.84 -12.32 4.17
N LEU A 104 17.66 -11.49 3.13
CA LEU A 104 16.46 -11.44 2.31
C LEU A 104 16.45 -12.61 1.31
N ARG A 105 15.46 -13.47 1.46
CA ARG A 105 15.12 -14.52 0.46
C ARG A 105 14.21 -13.88 -0.58
N THR A 106 14.77 -13.53 -1.75
CA THR A 106 14.18 -12.64 -2.77
C THR A 106 12.70 -12.90 -3.09
N VAL A 107 12.27 -14.14 -3.23
CA VAL A 107 10.89 -14.49 -3.58
C VAL A 107 9.98 -14.46 -2.35
N HIS A 108 10.41 -15.07 -1.26
CA HIS A 108 9.60 -15.16 -0.03
C HIS A 108 9.36 -13.78 0.60
N ASP A 109 10.41 -12.98 0.69
CA ASP A 109 10.33 -11.64 1.27
C ASP A 109 9.59 -10.68 0.31
N GLY A 110 9.72 -10.87 -1.02
CA GLY A 110 8.94 -10.15 -2.01
C GLY A 110 7.43 -10.38 -1.87
N LEU A 111 7.01 -11.63 -1.68
CA LEU A 111 5.60 -11.98 -1.43
C LEU A 111 5.11 -11.41 -0.09
N ARG A 112 5.94 -11.43 0.93
CA ARG A 112 5.61 -10.85 2.23
C ARG A 112 5.42 -9.33 2.13
N ILE A 113 6.32 -8.62 1.45
CA ILE A 113 6.20 -7.18 1.20
C ILE A 113 4.93 -6.88 0.40
N LEU A 114 4.64 -7.65 -0.67
CA LEU A 114 3.42 -7.49 -1.45
C LEU A 114 2.17 -7.68 -0.59
N TRP A 115 2.17 -8.70 0.28
CA TRP A 115 1.08 -8.94 1.22
C TRP A 115 0.84 -7.76 2.16
N VAL A 116 1.93 -7.20 2.73
CA VAL A 116 1.85 -6.02 3.60
C VAL A 116 1.33 -4.80 2.84
N LEU A 117 1.79 -4.57 1.60
CA LEU A 117 1.26 -3.48 0.77
C LEU A 117 -0.23 -3.64 0.47
N LEU A 118 -0.70 -4.87 0.22
CA LEU A 118 -2.13 -5.14 0.02
C LEU A 118 -2.94 -4.91 1.30
N LEU A 119 -2.42 -5.32 2.46
CA LEU A 119 -3.06 -5.05 3.76
C LEU A 119 -3.15 -3.54 4.02
N LEU A 120 -2.07 -2.82 3.81
CA LEU A 120 -2.04 -1.36 3.97
C LEU A 120 -2.96 -0.65 2.97
N ALA A 121 -2.99 -1.11 1.70
CA ALA A 121 -3.93 -0.59 0.69
C ALA A 121 -5.39 -0.75 1.13
N LYS A 122 -5.72 -1.93 1.70
CA LYS A 122 -7.05 -2.20 2.26
C LYS A 122 -7.38 -1.28 3.45
N GLU A 123 -6.40 -0.91 4.27
CA GLU A 123 -6.62 -0.05 5.44
C GLU A 123 -6.68 1.44 5.08
N VAL A 124 -5.83 1.89 4.15
CA VAL A 124 -5.69 3.31 3.80
C VAL A 124 -6.70 3.73 2.72
N ARG A 125 -6.96 2.86 1.74
CA ARG A 125 -7.90 3.12 0.63
C ARG A 125 -8.88 1.96 0.42
N PRO A 126 -9.70 1.64 1.42
CA PRO A 126 -10.56 0.47 1.36
C PRO A 126 -11.53 0.51 0.19
N PHE A 127 -12.10 1.66 -0.15
CA PHE A 127 -12.99 1.77 -1.30
C PHE A 127 -12.31 1.34 -2.60
N ALA A 128 -11.11 1.87 -2.90
CA ALA A 128 -10.38 1.51 -4.12
C ALA A 128 -10.03 0.02 -4.17
N PHE A 129 -9.62 -0.56 -3.03
CA PHE A 129 -9.31 -1.98 -2.90
C PHE A 129 -10.53 -2.85 -3.22
N PHE A 130 -11.64 -2.62 -2.54
CA PHE A 130 -12.87 -3.41 -2.74
C PHE A 130 -13.54 -3.15 -4.08
N ALA A 131 -13.49 -1.91 -4.60
CA ALA A 131 -14.01 -1.57 -5.91
C ALA A 131 -13.25 -2.29 -7.05
N CYS A 132 -11.93 -2.45 -6.92
CA CYS A 132 -11.14 -3.22 -7.89
C CYS A 132 -11.58 -4.69 -7.94
N TRP A 133 -11.74 -5.33 -6.78
CA TRP A 133 -12.24 -6.71 -6.69
C TRP A 133 -13.69 -6.86 -7.16
N ALA A 134 -14.56 -5.91 -6.81
CA ALA A 134 -15.94 -5.87 -7.26
C ALA A 134 -16.03 -5.71 -8.78
N ALA A 135 -15.23 -4.82 -9.37
CA ALA A 135 -15.16 -4.63 -10.82
C ALA A 135 -14.69 -5.90 -11.54
N LEU A 136 -13.64 -6.57 -11.01
CA LEU A 136 -13.16 -7.83 -11.56
C LEU A 136 -14.24 -8.91 -11.51
N GLY A 137 -14.91 -9.09 -10.36
CA GLY A 137 -16.00 -10.05 -10.20
C GLY A 137 -17.20 -9.75 -11.11
N ALA A 138 -17.56 -8.47 -11.25
CA ALA A 138 -18.63 -8.04 -12.16
C ALA A 138 -18.27 -8.32 -13.62
N LEU A 139 -17.03 -8.04 -14.05
CA LEU A 139 -16.57 -8.34 -15.42
C LEU A 139 -16.62 -9.83 -15.70
N VAL A 140 -16.14 -10.68 -14.78
CA VAL A 140 -16.22 -12.14 -14.91
C VAL A 140 -17.69 -12.60 -14.97
N SER A 141 -18.54 -12.04 -14.10
CA SER A 141 -19.98 -12.34 -14.10
C SER A 141 -20.63 -11.98 -15.44
N ILE A 142 -20.34 -10.81 -16.00
CA ILE A 142 -20.87 -10.37 -17.31
C ILE A 142 -20.36 -11.28 -18.42
N ALA A 143 -19.08 -11.63 -18.43
CA ALA A 143 -18.50 -12.51 -19.44
C ALA A 143 -19.15 -13.93 -19.44
N LEU A 144 -19.44 -14.47 -18.24
CA LEU A 144 -20.14 -15.74 -18.10
C LEU A 144 -21.64 -15.64 -18.38
N ALA A 145 -22.27 -14.49 -18.12
CA ALA A 145 -23.68 -14.23 -18.41
C ALA A 145 -23.96 -14.13 -19.91
N TYR A 146 -23.01 -13.58 -20.68
CA TYR A 146 -23.21 -13.31 -22.11
C TYR A 146 -23.71 -14.52 -22.90
N PRO A 147 -23.04 -15.69 -22.89
CA PRO A 147 -23.52 -16.87 -23.63
C PRO A 147 -24.85 -17.41 -23.09
N LEU A 148 -25.16 -17.23 -21.80
CA LEU A 148 -26.45 -17.64 -21.22
C LEU A 148 -27.59 -16.78 -21.76
N VAL A 149 -27.39 -15.46 -21.82
CA VAL A 149 -28.39 -14.53 -22.33
C VAL A 149 -28.64 -14.77 -23.82
N VAL A 150 -27.59 -14.98 -24.63
CA VAL A 150 -27.73 -15.29 -26.06
C VAL A 150 -28.56 -16.59 -26.26
N THR A 151 -28.20 -17.68 -25.57
CA THR A 151 -28.92 -18.94 -25.67
C THR A 151 -30.38 -18.80 -25.22
N PHE A 152 -30.64 -18.01 -24.18
CA PHE A 152 -32.00 -17.76 -23.72
C PHE A 152 -32.84 -17.00 -24.74
N LEU A 153 -32.26 -15.99 -25.39
CA LEU A 153 -32.95 -15.23 -26.43
C LEU A 153 -33.27 -16.07 -27.68
N GLU A 154 -32.41 -17.04 -28.00
CA GLU A 154 -32.60 -17.92 -29.16
C GLU A 154 -33.56 -19.08 -28.92
N THR A 155 -33.52 -19.65 -27.70
CA THR A 155 -34.23 -20.92 -27.40
C THR A 155 -35.33 -20.82 -26.36
N GLY A 156 -35.40 -19.68 -25.62
CA GLY A 156 -36.27 -19.50 -24.45
C GLY A 156 -35.91 -20.38 -23.24
N LEU A 157 -34.76 -21.07 -23.28
CA LEU A 157 -34.35 -22.04 -22.25
C LEU A 157 -32.98 -21.61 -21.63
N VAL A 158 -32.77 -22.04 -20.38
CA VAL A 158 -31.48 -21.85 -19.65
C VAL A 158 -30.83 -23.22 -19.43
N PRO A 159 -30.17 -23.83 -20.45
CA PRO A 159 -29.65 -25.19 -20.36
C PRO A 159 -28.49 -25.34 -19.36
N ARG A 160 -27.81 -24.25 -18.99
CA ARG A 160 -26.66 -24.23 -18.08
C ARG A 160 -27.02 -23.60 -16.74
N LEU A 161 -27.98 -24.19 -16.03
CA LEU A 161 -28.43 -23.69 -14.72
C LEU A 161 -27.28 -23.47 -13.70
N PRO A 162 -26.28 -24.38 -13.54
CA PRO A 162 -25.17 -24.16 -12.63
C PRO A 162 -24.36 -22.89 -12.95
N THR A 163 -24.15 -22.60 -14.22
CA THR A 163 -23.45 -21.36 -14.65
C THR A 163 -24.29 -20.11 -14.34
N ALA A 164 -25.63 -20.19 -14.52
CA ALA A 164 -26.52 -19.08 -14.16
C ALA A 164 -26.46 -18.75 -12.67
N VAL A 165 -26.43 -19.78 -11.81
CA VAL A 165 -26.30 -19.64 -10.35
C VAL A 165 -24.93 -19.03 -10.01
N LEU A 166 -23.85 -19.47 -10.67
CA LEU A 166 -22.51 -18.90 -10.48
C LEU A 166 -22.46 -17.41 -10.87
N VAL A 167 -23.04 -17.04 -12.00
CA VAL A 167 -23.15 -15.65 -12.47
C VAL A 167 -23.85 -14.79 -11.43
N MET A 168 -25.00 -15.25 -10.93
CA MET A 168 -25.76 -14.53 -9.91
C MET A 168 -24.95 -14.39 -8.61
N GLY A 169 -24.28 -15.46 -8.18
CA GLY A 169 -23.42 -15.44 -6.99
C GLY A 169 -22.25 -14.44 -7.12
N LEU A 170 -21.55 -14.43 -8.26
CA LEU A 170 -20.47 -13.48 -8.53
C LEU A 170 -20.98 -12.04 -8.59
N ALA A 171 -22.10 -11.78 -9.23
CA ALA A 171 -22.71 -10.44 -9.28
C ALA A 171 -23.08 -9.95 -7.88
N LEU A 172 -23.71 -10.81 -7.07
CA LEU A 172 -24.07 -10.48 -5.68
C LEU A 172 -22.84 -10.20 -4.82
N LEU A 173 -21.81 -11.05 -4.88
CA LEU A 173 -20.56 -10.85 -4.14
C LEU A 173 -19.85 -9.57 -4.57
N SER A 174 -19.87 -9.23 -5.87
CA SER A 174 -19.32 -7.97 -6.39
C SER A 174 -20.05 -6.75 -5.82
N PHE A 175 -21.38 -6.79 -5.79
CA PHE A 175 -22.19 -5.72 -5.22
C PHE A 175 -21.99 -5.58 -3.71
N LEU A 176 -21.95 -6.67 -2.97
CA LEU A 176 -21.68 -6.68 -1.53
C LEU A 176 -20.24 -6.16 -1.25
N GLY A 177 -19.26 -6.57 -2.06
CA GLY A 177 -17.88 -6.06 -1.96
C GLY A 177 -17.80 -4.56 -2.13
N LEU A 178 -18.53 -3.99 -3.10
CA LEU A 178 -18.60 -2.54 -3.30
C LEU A 178 -19.23 -1.84 -2.09
N GLY A 179 -20.33 -2.38 -1.56
CA GLY A 179 -20.96 -1.86 -0.34
C GLY A 179 -20.02 -1.88 0.87
N CYS A 180 -19.31 -2.98 1.09
CA CYS A 180 -18.28 -3.08 2.14
C CYS A 180 -17.18 -2.03 1.93
N GLY A 181 -16.75 -1.81 0.68
CA GLY A 181 -15.75 -0.78 0.36
C GLY A 181 -16.19 0.62 0.78
N ILE A 182 -17.45 0.99 0.52
CA ILE A 182 -18.02 2.29 0.91
C ILE A 182 -18.05 2.45 2.43
N VAL A 183 -18.53 1.44 3.15
CA VAL A 183 -18.61 1.47 4.61
C VAL A 183 -17.22 1.57 5.24
N LEU A 184 -16.29 0.74 4.79
CA LEU A 184 -14.92 0.75 5.31
C LEU A 184 -14.17 2.04 4.99
N ASP A 185 -14.46 2.70 3.85
CA ASP A 185 -13.89 3.99 3.52
C ASP A 185 -14.37 5.10 4.48
N SER A 186 -15.65 5.07 4.86
CA SER A 186 -16.19 5.98 5.87
C SER A 186 -15.52 5.76 7.23
N VAL A 187 -15.35 4.51 7.66
CA VAL A 187 -14.65 4.16 8.91
C VAL A 187 -13.17 4.58 8.86
N SER A 188 -12.51 4.39 7.71
CA SER A 188 -11.12 4.78 7.51
C SER A 188 -10.93 6.30 7.66
N ARG A 189 -11.81 7.11 7.07
CA ARG A 189 -11.77 8.57 7.21
C ARG A 189 -11.87 9.00 8.67
N GLY A 190 -12.80 8.44 9.44
CA GLY A 190 -12.92 8.74 10.87
C GLY A 190 -11.65 8.35 11.67
N ARG A 191 -11.01 7.23 11.31
CA ARG A 191 -9.72 6.84 11.92
C ARG A 191 -8.59 7.83 11.58
N HIS A 192 -8.52 8.31 10.33
CA HIS A 192 -7.54 9.31 9.91
C HIS A 192 -7.73 10.64 10.65
N GLU A 193 -8.98 11.09 10.81
CA GLU A 193 -9.29 12.30 11.59
C GLU A 193 -8.84 12.15 13.06
N MET A 194 -9.12 11.02 13.69
CA MET A 194 -8.68 10.76 15.06
C MET A 194 -7.16 10.72 15.22
N LYS A 195 -6.45 10.07 14.28
CA LYS A 195 -4.98 10.07 14.26
C LYS A 195 -4.44 11.49 14.15
N ARG A 196 -5.02 12.31 13.25
CA ARG A 196 -4.62 13.69 13.04
C ARG A 196 -4.88 14.58 14.26
N LEU A 197 -6.02 14.43 14.92
CA LEU A 197 -6.32 15.16 16.16
C LEU A 197 -5.33 14.80 17.27
N ARG A 198 -4.98 13.51 17.43
CA ARG A 198 -3.94 13.09 18.38
C ARG A 198 -2.58 13.69 18.06
N TYR A 199 -2.18 13.68 16.81
CA TYR A 199 -0.93 14.29 16.37
C TYR A 199 -0.92 15.81 16.67
N LEU A 200 -2.01 16.52 16.40
CA LEU A 200 -2.13 17.95 16.66
C LEU A 200 -2.16 18.30 18.15
N ALA A 201 -2.62 17.39 19.01
CA ALA A 201 -2.61 17.56 20.46
C ALA A 201 -1.20 17.53 21.09
N ILE A 202 -0.20 17.01 20.36
CA ILE A 202 1.19 16.98 20.82
C ILE A 202 1.86 18.29 20.41
N PRO A 203 2.47 19.06 21.33
CA PRO A 203 3.14 20.31 21.01
C PRO A 203 4.22 20.13 19.91
N ALA A 204 4.28 21.06 18.97
CA ALA A 204 5.38 21.13 18.02
C ALA A 204 6.71 21.35 18.78
N PRO A 205 7.86 20.90 18.22
CA PRO A 205 9.16 21.22 18.78
C PRO A 205 9.29 22.74 18.94
N ALA A 206 9.77 23.19 20.11
CA ALA A 206 10.05 24.60 20.31
C ALA A 206 11.07 25.07 19.24
N ALA A 207 10.87 26.27 18.73
CA ALA A 207 11.90 26.93 17.93
C ALA A 207 13.01 27.32 18.90
N GLU A 208 14.18 26.68 18.83
CA GLU A 208 15.40 27.17 19.47
C GLU A 208 15.97 28.30 18.68
#